data_200cc4a8dc1181292556958b79701187
#
_entry.id   200cc4a8dc1181292556958b79701187
#
_cell.length_a   1.000
_cell.length_b   1.000
_cell.length_c   1.000
_cell.angle_alpha   90.00
_cell.angle_beta   90.00
_cell.angle_gamma   90.00
#
_symmetry.space_group_name_H-M   'P 1'
#
loop_
_entity.id
_entity.type
_entity.pdbx_description
1 polymer ?
#
loop_
_entity_poly.entity_id
_entity_poly.type
_entity_poly.pdbx_seq_one_letter_code
_entity_poly.pdbx_strand_id
1 'polypeptide(L)'
;MEKELINNSQSNIYPFHMPGHKRRGSDIGAGLDPYAIDITEIDNFDNLHHAEGIIKEAQAEAAALYGAKRAYFLINGSTCGILAAISAATKRGGKVLVARNCHKAVYHALYLRQLHPVFTYPEITRTGLQGQITEAQIRAAFDENPDIKAVVITSPTYD
;
A
#
# COMPACT_ATOMS: atom_id res chain seq x y z
N MET A 1 -23.88 -18.35 3.12
CA MET A 1 -22.49 -17.83 2.93
C MET A 1 -21.55 -18.91 2.38
N GLU A 2 -21.34 -20.06 3.06
CA GLU A 2 -20.41 -21.11 2.57
C GLU A 2 -20.76 -21.63 1.16
N LYS A 3 -22.01 -21.98 0.92
CA LYS A 3 -22.48 -22.44 -0.40
C LYS A 3 -22.28 -21.39 -1.50
N GLU A 4 -22.53 -20.13 -1.20
CA GLU A 4 -22.32 -19.03 -2.14
C GLU A 4 -20.83 -18.84 -2.47
N LEU A 5 -19.92 -18.98 -1.49
CA LEU A 5 -18.48 -18.92 -1.71
C LEU A 5 -17.99 -20.08 -2.59
N ILE A 6 -18.46 -21.30 -2.32
CA ILE A 6 -18.14 -22.48 -3.15
C ILE A 6 -18.66 -22.29 -4.58
N ASN A 7 -19.90 -21.89 -4.76
CA ASN A 7 -20.48 -21.64 -6.07
C ASN A 7 -19.71 -20.54 -6.84
N ASN A 8 -19.35 -19.47 -6.16
CA ASN A 8 -18.55 -18.40 -6.75
C ASN A 8 -17.15 -18.88 -7.16
N SER A 9 -16.50 -19.73 -6.33
CA SER A 9 -15.16 -20.26 -6.64
C SER A 9 -15.15 -21.15 -7.88
N GLN A 10 -16.26 -21.86 -8.16
CA GLN A 10 -16.45 -22.75 -9.30
C GLN A 10 -17.06 -22.05 -10.53
N SER A 11 -17.42 -20.78 -10.43
CA SER A 11 -18.02 -20.04 -11.54
C SER A 11 -16.99 -19.73 -12.64
N ASN A 12 -17.47 -19.60 -13.89
CA ASN A 12 -16.64 -19.19 -15.03
C ASN A 12 -16.43 -17.67 -15.09
N ILE A 13 -16.87 -16.93 -14.08
CA ILE A 13 -16.69 -15.47 -14.02
C ILE A 13 -15.23 -15.16 -13.64
N TYR A 14 -14.53 -14.44 -14.50
CA TYR A 14 -13.16 -14.01 -14.19
C TYR A 14 -13.15 -12.98 -13.05
N PRO A 15 -12.36 -13.21 -11.98
CA PRO A 15 -12.38 -12.35 -10.79
C PRO A 15 -11.55 -11.10 -10.97
N PHE A 16 -12.11 -10.03 -11.55
CA PHE A 16 -11.46 -8.73 -11.65
C PHE A 16 -11.29 -8.01 -10.31
N HIS A 17 -12.01 -8.44 -9.28
CA HIS A 17 -11.88 -7.94 -7.92
C HIS A 17 -10.62 -8.46 -7.20
N MET A 18 -10.25 -7.83 -6.10
CA MET A 18 -9.24 -8.37 -5.18
C MET A 18 -9.75 -9.69 -4.52
N PRO A 19 -8.88 -10.63 -4.17
CA PRO A 19 -7.41 -10.58 -4.19
C PRO A 19 -6.78 -10.82 -5.57
N GLY A 20 -5.53 -10.40 -5.71
CA GLY A 20 -4.79 -10.42 -6.98
C GLY A 20 -4.45 -11.79 -7.55
N HIS A 21 -4.45 -12.86 -6.75
CA HIS A 21 -4.15 -14.23 -7.20
C HIS A 21 -5.17 -14.81 -8.21
N LYS A 22 -6.34 -14.18 -8.36
CA LYS A 22 -7.36 -14.53 -9.37
C LYS A 22 -7.74 -16.00 -9.40
N ARG A 23 -7.82 -16.65 -8.24
CA ARG A 23 -8.10 -18.09 -8.04
C ARG A 23 -7.06 -19.03 -8.66
N ARG A 24 -5.84 -18.54 -8.92
CA ARG A 24 -4.74 -19.37 -9.45
C ARG A 24 -3.98 -20.05 -8.30
N GLY A 25 -4.64 -20.97 -7.61
CA GLY A 25 -4.03 -21.73 -6.51
C GLY A 25 -2.90 -22.67 -6.96
N SER A 26 -2.85 -23.07 -8.24
CA SER A 26 -1.79 -23.93 -8.78
C SER A 26 -0.42 -23.29 -8.83
N ASP A 27 -0.34 -21.93 -8.85
CA ASP A 27 0.92 -21.21 -8.91
C ASP A 27 1.58 -21.09 -7.53
N ILE A 28 0.87 -21.44 -6.46
CA ILE A 28 1.36 -21.40 -5.06
C ILE A 28 1.76 -22.79 -4.56
N GLY A 29 1.93 -23.75 -5.45
CA GLY A 29 2.23 -25.16 -5.11
C GLY A 29 0.96 -25.94 -4.73
N ALA A 30 0.57 -26.88 -5.59
CA ALA A 30 -0.55 -27.77 -5.32
C ALA A 30 -0.30 -28.51 -4.00
N GLY A 31 -1.15 -28.29 -3.01
CA GLY A 31 -1.15 -29.06 -1.78
C GLY A 31 -0.88 -28.32 -0.47
N LEU A 32 -0.67 -26.99 -0.47
CA LEU A 32 -0.61 -26.23 0.78
C LEU A 32 -2.02 -26.02 1.34
N ASP A 33 -2.33 -26.77 2.39
CA ASP A 33 -3.49 -26.50 3.24
C ASP A 33 -3.19 -25.25 4.10
N PRO A 34 -3.94 -24.15 3.96
CA PRO A 34 -3.71 -22.93 4.75
C PRO A 34 -3.73 -23.19 6.25
N TYR A 35 -4.56 -24.13 6.71
CA TYR A 35 -4.66 -24.47 8.12
C TYR A 35 -3.43 -25.25 8.63
N ALA A 36 -2.80 -26.03 7.75
CA ALA A 36 -1.58 -26.77 8.10
C ALA A 36 -0.34 -25.87 8.25
N ILE A 37 -0.36 -24.68 7.66
CA ILE A 37 0.74 -23.72 7.72
C ILE A 37 0.42 -22.49 8.58
N ASP A 38 -0.77 -22.43 9.18
CA ASP A 38 -1.14 -21.38 10.12
C ASP A 38 -0.51 -21.65 11.49
N ILE A 39 0.42 -20.81 11.87
CA ILE A 39 1.22 -20.93 13.10
C ILE A 39 1.29 -19.59 13.83
N THR A 40 1.68 -19.62 15.08
CA THR A 40 2.03 -18.42 15.86
C THR A 40 3.54 -18.33 16.06
N GLU A 41 4.00 -17.56 17.07
CA GLU A 41 5.41 -17.44 17.44
C GLU A 41 5.89 -18.71 18.16
N ILE A 42 6.24 -19.72 17.40
CA ILE A 42 6.83 -20.97 17.89
C ILE A 42 8.33 -21.00 17.59
N ASP A 43 9.05 -21.88 18.28
CA ASP A 43 10.49 -22.03 18.10
C ASP A 43 10.85 -22.24 16.62
N ASN A 44 11.87 -21.51 16.15
CA ASN A 44 12.37 -21.46 14.78
C ASN A 44 11.50 -20.72 13.74
N PHE A 45 10.35 -20.12 14.12
CA PHE A 45 9.49 -19.38 13.19
C PHE A 45 9.45 -17.86 13.39
N ASP A 46 10.28 -17.35 14.34
CA ASP A 46 10.48 -15.92 14.53
C ASP A 46 9.22 -15.17 15.05
N ASN A 47 9.35 -13.88 15.31
CA ASN A 47 8.26 -12.99 15.74
C ASN A 47 8.27 -11.72 14.87
N LEU A 48 7.16 -11.41 14.21
CA LEU A 48 7.07 -10.27 13.31
C LEU A 48 7.38 -8.92 13.98
N HIS A 49 7.02 -8.77 15.26
CA HIS A 49 7.28 -7.53 16.00
C HIS A 49 8.69 -7.45 16.59
N HIS A 50 9.41 -8.57 16.58
CA HIS A 50 10.80 -8.66 17.04
C HIS A 50 11.57 -9.64 16.16
N ALA A 51 11.65 -9.33 14.88
CA ALA A 51 12.23 -10.21 13.87
C ALA A 51 13.75 -10.37 14.05
N GLU A 52 14.21 -11.59 14.31
CA GLU A 52 15.62 -11.95 14.50
C GLU A 52 16.08 -13.10 13.59
N GLY A 53 15.14 -13.93 13.08
CA GLY A 53 15.36 -15.12 12.29
C GLY A 53 14.78 -15.03 10.87
N ILE A 54 13.95 -15.99 10.47
CA ILE A 54 13.43 -16.16 9.11
C ILE A 54 12.63 -14.96 8.60
N ILE A 55 11.91 -14.26 9.45
CA ILE A 55 11.18 -13.05 9.05
C ILE A 55 12.16 -11.92 8.77
N LYS A 56 13.20 -11.75 9.60
CA LYS A 56 14.25 -10.77 9.36
C LYS A 56 15.00 -11.03 8.06
N GLU A 57 15.32 -12.28 7.76
CA GLU A 57 15.97 -12.68 6.51
C GLU A 57 15.07 -12.36 5.31
N ALA A 58 13.80 -12.74 5.34
CA ALA A 58 12.85 -12.45 4.27
C ALA A 58 12.64 -10.94 4.07
N GLN A 59 12.62 -10.13 5.15
CA GLN A 59 12.58 -8.67 5.06
C GLN A 59 13.86 -8.10 4.41
N ALA A 60 15.02 -8.68 4.71
CA ALA A 60 16.29 -8.26 4.11
C ALA A 60 16.34 -8.59 2.62
N GLU A 61 15.88 -9.76 2.21
CA GLU A 61 15.75 -10.16 0.80
C GLU A 61 14.80 -9.22 0.04
N ALA A 62 13.64 -8.93 0.61
CA ALA A 62 12.69 -7.97 0.03
C ALA A 62 13.32 -6.58 -0.11
N ALA A 63 14.04 -6.10 0.90
CA ALA A 63 14.73 -4.82 0.83
C ALA A 63 15.79 -4.80 -0.28
N ALA A 64 16.58 -5.87 -0.43
CA ALA A 64 17.59 -6.00 -1.48
C ALA A 64 16.95 -6.00 -2.88
N LEU A 65 15.86 -6.74 -3.07
CA LEU A 65 15.13 -6.81 -4.34
C LEU A 65 14.63 -5.44 -4.81
N TYR A 66 14.13 -4.63 -3.90
CA TYR A 66 13.63 -3.29 -4.19
C TYR A 66 14.66 -2.17 -4.08
N GLY A 67 15.93 -2.49 -3.81
CA GLY A 67 16.98 -1.50 -3.58
C GLY A 67 16.70 -0.58 -2.39
N ALA A 68 15.92 -1.05 -1.42
CA ALA A 68 15.53 -0.30 -0.23
C ALA A 68 16.48 -0.57 0.94
N LYS A 69 16.60 0.40 1.86
CA LYS A 69 17.38 0.20 3.07
C LYS A 69 16.76 -0.83 4.02
N ARG A 70 15.45 -0.91 4.07
CA ARG A 70 14.67 -1.82 4.89
C ARG A 70 13.32 -2.10 4.24
N ALA A 71 12.77 -3.28 4.47
CA ALA A 71 11.39 -3.65 4.18
C ALA A 71 10.70 -4.11 5.48
N TYR A 72 9.41 -3.89 5.57
CA TYR A 72 8.58 -4.31 6.71
C TYR A 72 7.33 -5.01 6.20
N PHE A 73 7.04 -6.19 6.72
CA PHE A 73 5.78 -6.87 6.46
C PHE A 73 4.68 -6.29 7.33
N LEU A 74 3.55 -5.99 6.70
CA LEU A 74 2.42 -5.34 7.35
C LEU A 74 1.27 -6.33 7.54
N ILE A 75 0.67 -6.35 8.73
CA ILE A 75 -0.45 -7.24 9.06
C ILE A 75 -1.83 -6.59 8.86
N ASN A 76 -1.91 -5.26 8.90
CA ASN A 76 -3.17 -4.51 8.76
C ASN A 76 -3.31 -3.86 7.37
N GLY A 77 -2.80 -4.52 6.34
CA GLY A 77 -2.87 -4.09 4.94
C GLY A 77 -2.08 -2.81 4.65
N SER A 78 -2.07 -2.42 3.38
CA SER A 78 -1.39 -1.22 2.90
C SER A 78 -1.91 0.08 3.53
N THR A 79 -3.16 0.10 4.00
CA THR A 79 -3.70 1.25 4.75
C THR A 79 -2.85 1.56 5.98
N CYS A 80 -2.49 0.55 6.77
CA CYS A 80 -1.60 0.74 7.93
C CYS A 80 -0.23 1.28 7.50
N GLY A 81 0.33 0.76 6.41
CA GLY A 81 1.60 1.23 5.87
C GLY A 81 1.56 2.70 5.43
N ILE A 82 0.49 3.12 4.75
CA ILE A 82 0.30 4.51 4.34
C ILE A 82 0.20 5.43 5.56
N LEU A 83 -0.60 5.04 6.56
CA LEU A 83 -0.73 5.80 7.82
C LEU A 83 0.62 5.92 8.53
N ALA A 84 1.36 4.82 8.65
CA ALA A 84 2.67 4.78 9.29
C ALA A 84 3.70 5.64 8.52
N ALA A 85 3.79 5.51 7.20
CA ALA A 85 4.73 6.24 6.36
C ALA A 85 4.50 7.76 6.44
N ILE A 86 3.25 8.20 6.28
CA ILE A 86 2.90 9.63 6.38
C ILE A 86 3.17 10.15 7.80
N SER A 87 2.84 9.35 8.82
CA SER A 87 3.08 9.74 10.22
C SER A 87 4.57 9.87 10.55
N ALA A 88 5.41 9.00 9.99
CA ALA A 88 6.86 9.05 10.17
C ALA A 88 7.51 10.22 9.40
N ALA A 89 6.99 10.54 8.21
CA ALA A 89 7.52 11.62 7.37
C ALA A 89 7.08 13.01 7.81
N THR A 90 6.08 13.15 8.69
CA THR A 90 5.48 14.43 9.03
C THR A 90 5.38 14.66 10.53
N LYS A 91 5.48 15.91 10.95
CA LYS A 91 5.07 16.34 12.29
C LYS A 91 3.56 16.65 12.29
N ARG A 92 2.91 16.52 13.45
CA ARG A 92 1.51 16.95 13.62
C ARG A 92 1.36 18.42 13.20
N GLY A 93 0.31 18.72 12.43
CA GLY A 93 0.07 20.05 11.90
C GLY A 93 1.00 20.45 10.74
N GLY A 94 1.84 19.54 10.25
CA GLY A 94 2.74 19.83 9.11
C GLY A 94 1.99 19.96 7.79
N LYS A 95 2.60 20.64 6.81
CA LYS A 95 2.05 20.80 5.46
C LYS A 95 2.56 19.70 4.55
N VAL A 96 1.67 19.12 3.74
CA VAL A 96 1.97 18.03 2.79
C VAL A 96 1.33 18.30 1.44
N LEU A 97 2.07 18.02 0.36
CA LEU A 97 1.53 18.01 -1.01
C LEU A 97 0.87 16.66 -1.27
N VAL A 98 -0.37 16.66 -1.70
CA VAL A 98 -1.17 15.44 -1.89
C VAL A 98 -1.82 15.43 -3.28
N ALA A 99 -1.56 14.36 -4.04
CA ALA A 99 -2.30 14.11 -5.26
C ALA A 99 -3.78 13.81 -4.95
N ARG A 100 -4.70 14.52 -5.62
CA ARG A 100 -6.14 14.42 -5.30
C ARG A 100 -6.74 13.04 -5.60
N ASN A 101 -6.09 12.26 -6.46
CA ASN A 101 -6.46 10.88 -6.82
C ASN A 101 -5.91 9.80 -5.86
N CYS A 102 -5.44 10.17 -4.69
CA CYS A 102 -4.90 9.21 -3.73
C CYS A 102 -6.00 8.40 -3.02
N HIS A 103 -5.60 7.23 -2.50
CA HIS A 103 -6.48 6.37 -1.72
C HIS A 103 -6.95 7.05 -0.42
N LYS A 104 -8.15 6.71 0.04
CA LYS A 104 -8.76 7.25 1.29
C LYS A 104 -7.86 7.14 2.53
N ALA A 105 -6.94 6.18 2.58
CA ALA A 105 -5.98 6.05 3.68
C ALA A 105 -5.11 7.29 3.86
N VAL A 106 -4.80 8.02 2.77
CA VAL A 106 -4.05 9.28 2.84
C VAL A 106 -4.88 10.34 3.57
N TYR A 107 -6.17 10.46 3.24
CA TYR A 107 -7.07 11.39 3.94
C TYR A 107 -7.23 11.05 5.42
N HIS A 108 -7.25 9.77 5.77
CA HIS A 108 -7.25 9.35 7.17
C HIS A 108 -5.96 9.77 7.87
N ALA A 109 -4.80 9.68 7.21
CA ALA A 109 -3.53 10.17 7.79
C ALA A 109 -3.56 11.69 7.99
N LEU A 110 -4.08 12.46 7.00
CA LEU A 110 -4.25 13.91 7.13
C LEU A 110 -5.08 14.26 8.37
N TYR A 111 -6.20 13.58 8.54
CA TYR A 111 -7.10 13.80 9.68
C TYR A 111 -6.44 13.44 11.02
N LEU A 112 -5.89 12.23 11.13
CA LEU A 112 -5.30 11.72 12.38
C LEU A 112 -4.08 12.55 12.83
N ARG A 113 -3.29 13.05 11.88
CA ARG A 113 -2.10 13.85 12.13
C ARG A 113 -2.37 15.35 12.09
N GLN A 114 -3.64 15.76 11.82
CA GLN A 114 -4.03 17.17 11.66
C GLN A 114 -3.14 17.92 10.65
N LEU A 115 -2.79 17.24 9.54
CA LEU A 115 -1.94 17.82 8.50
C LEU A 115 -2.70 18.83 7.65
N HIS A 116 -1.98 19.82 7.12
CA HIS A 116 -2.50 20.81 6.19
C HIS A 116 -2.17 20.39 4.75
N PRO A 117 -3.13 19.84 3.98
CA PRO A 117 -2.85 19.41 2.62
C PRO A 117 -2.82 20.59 1.65
N VAL A 118 -1.81 20.59 0.78
CA VAL A 118 -1.82 21.29 -0.49
C VAL A 118 -2.17 20.26 -1.55
N PHE A 119 -3.26 20.45 -2.27
CA PHE A 119 -3.70 19.48 -3.26
C PHE A 119 -3.14 19.81 -4.64
N THR A 120 -2.66 18.77 -5.34
CA THR A 120 -2.40 18.80 -6.78
C THR A 120 -3.36 17.86 -7.49
N TYR A 121 -3.77 18.23 -8.68
CA TYR A 121 -4.81 17.52 -9.44
C TYR A 121 -4.18 16.91 -10.69
N PRO A 122 -4.40 15.60 -10.96
CA PRO A 122 -3.98 15.00 -12.21
C PRO A 122 -4.72 15.66 -13.38
N GLU A 123 -4.06 15.72 -14.50
CA GLU A 123 -4.71 16.08 -15.77
C GLU A 123 -5.79 15.04 -16.10
N ILE A 124 -6.88 15.47 -16.70
CA ILE A 124 -7.89 14.54 -17.21
C ILE A 124 -7.62 14.31 -18.69
N THR A 125 -7.42 13.05 -19.05
CA THR A 125 -7.19 12.65 -20.44
C THR A 125 -8.44 12.88 -21.31
N ARG A 126 -8.27 12.86 -22.63
CA ARG A 126 -9.39 12.97 -23.56
C ARG A 126 -10.46 11.88 -23.39
N THR A 127 -10.08 10.75 -22.84
CA THR A 127 -10.99 9.61 -22.55
C THR A 127 -11.63 9.67 -21.17
N GLY A 128 -11.38 10.74 -20.41
CA GLY A 128 -11.92 10.91 -19.05
C GLY A 128 -11.14 10.21 -17.95
N LEU A 129 -10.01 9.57 -18.27
CA LEU A 129 -9.13 8.92 -17.29
C LEU A 129 -8.24 9.96 -16.59
N GLN A 130 -7.80 9.64 -15.40
CA GLN A 130 -6.84 10.47 -14.68
C GLN A 130 -5.44 10.30 -15.28
N GLY A 131 -4.82 11.41 -15.61
CA GLY A 131 -3.48 11.46 -16.15
C GLY A 131 -2.40 11.61 -15.06
N GLN A 132 -1.28 12.18 -15.45
CA GLN A 132 -0.12 12.32 -14.58
C GLN A 132 -0.19 13.58 -13.71
N ILE A 133 0.49 13.54 -12.59
CA ILE A 133 0.93 14.73 -11.86
C ILE A 133 2.30 15.13 -12.45
N THR A 134 2.39 16.31 -13.02
CA THR A 134 3.60 16.77 -13.68
C THR A 134 4.62 17.34 -12.70
N GLU A 135 5.90 17.31 -13.09
CA GLU A 135 6.97 17.96 -12.33
C GLU A 135 6.71 19.45 -12.14
N ALA A 136 6.17 20.13 -13.17
CA ALA A 136 5.84 21.54 -13.11
C ALA A 136 4.81 21.86 -12.01
N GLN A 137 3.77 21.02 -11.89
CA GLN A 137 2.76 21.16 -10.83
C GLN A 137 3.38 20.99 -9.43
N ILE A 138 4.30 20.03 -9.26
CA ILE A 138 4.99 19.79 -8.00
C ILE A 138 5.89 20.99 -7.66
N ARG A 139 6.66 21.49 -8.62
CA ARG A 139 7.53 22.68 -8.43
C ARG A 139 6.71 23.90 -8.03
N ALA A 140 5.66 24.22 -8.76
CA ALA A 140 4.78 25.36 -8.45
C ALA A 140 4.21 25.26 -7.03
N ALA A 141 3.79 24.04 -6.60
CA ALA A 141 3.29 23.84 -5.25
C ALA A 141 4.35 24.11 -4.16
N PHE A 142 5.61 23.78 -4.40
CA PHE A 142 6.72 24.08 -3.49
C PHE A 142 7.09 25.57 -3.50
N ASP A 143 7.06 26.21 -4.65
CA ASP A 143 7.33 27.65 -4.78
C ASP A 143 6.32 28.48 -3.97
N GLU A 144 5.04 28.11 -4.05
CA GLU A 144 3.97 28.75 -3.28
C GLU A 144 3.95 28.34 -1.80
N ASN A 145 4.46 27.15 -1.48
CA ASN A 145 4.41 26.57 -0.13
C ASN A 145 5.76 25.95 0.26
N PRO A 146 6.76 26.75 0.57
CA PRO A 146 8.13 26.26 0.88
C PRO A 146 8.21 25.47 2.18
N ASP A 147 7.17 25.46 2.99
CA ASP A 147 7.05 24.72 4.24
C ASP A 147 6.49 23.29 4.07
N ILE A 148 6.18 22.83 2.84
CA ILE A 148 5.82 21.44 2.56
C ILE A 148 6.95 20.50 3.03
N LYS A 149 6.58 19.44 3.78
CA LYS A 149 7.52 18.47 4.37
C LYS A 149 7.48 17.10 3.72
N ALA A 150 6.41 16.78 3.02
CA ALA A 150 6.26 15.50 2.32
C ALA A 150 5.38 15.65 1.08
N VAL A 151 5.55 14.74 0.14
CA VAL A 151 4.74 14.62 -1.07
C VAL A 151 4.12 13.23 -1.09
N VAL A 152 2.84 13.16 -1.37
CA VAL A 152 2.09 11.90 -1.50
C VAL A 152 1.44 11.85 -2.88
N ILE A 153 1.94 10.97 -3.72
CA ILE A 153 1.41 10.72 -5.06
C ILE A 153 1.09 9.22 -5.22
N THR A 154 0.14 8.90 -6.09
CA THR A 154 -0.22 7.52 -6.42
C THR A 154 0.35 7.17 -7.79
N SER A 155 1.14 6.09 -7.86
CA SER A 155 1.71 5.58 -9.12
C SER A 155 1.96 4.08 -9.00
N PRO A 156 1.40 3.25 -9.91
CA PRO A 156 0.35 3.61 -10.86
C PRO A 156 -0.99 3.92 -10.19
N THR A 157 -1.92 4.51 -10.92
CA THR A 157 -3.33 4.68 -10.51
C THR A 157 -4.15 3.45 -10.86
N TYR A 158 -5.44 3.44 -10.50
CA TYR A 158 -6.35 2.33 -10.83
C TYR A 158 -6.85 2.36 -12.27
N ASP A 159 -6.70 3.48 -12.97
CA ASP A 159 -7.19 3.74 -14.32
C ASP A 159 -6.24 3.19 -15.40
#